data_79ad2a2f3e85c912da2efdee75601ed7
#
_entry.id   79ad2a2f3e85c912da2efdee75601ed7
#
_cell.length_a   1.000
_cell.length_b   1.000
_cell.length_c   1.000
_cell.angle_alpha   90.00
_cell.angle_beta   90.00
_cell.angle_gamma   90.00
#
_symmetry.space_group_name_H-M   'P 1'
#
loop_
_entity.id
_entity.type
_entity.pdbx_description
1 polymer ?
#
loop_
_entity_poly.entity_id
_entity_poly.type
_entity_poly.pdbx_seq_one_letter_code
_entity_poly.pdbx_strand_id
1 'polypeptide(L)'
;GQGLTNRLRAAASKEKGATVFGYYVDDPERFGIVEFDGDGKAISIEEKPRYPKSNYIIPGLYFYDNSVMEIARGLKPSARGELEITDVNIEYMKRGQLHVEKLDRDFVWLDAGTADNLLESAQVVRRVQDETGRYIACPEEIAYARGYISRQTLLRHAEELNKTLYGRYLECL
;
A
#
# COMPACT_ATOMS: atom_id res chain seq x y z
N GLY A 1 8.24 -3.27 -5.57
CA GLY A 1 9.69 -3.24 -5.32
C GLY A 1 10.15 -4.56 -4.71
N GLN A 2 11.40 -4.89 -4.89
CA GLN A 2 11.98 -6.08 -4.27
C GLN A 2 11.92 -5.96 -2.74
N GLY A 3 11.62 -7.08 -2.07
CA GLY A 3 11.57 -7.11 -0.60
C GLY A 3 10.25 -6.68 0.05
N LEU A 4 9.23 -6.24 -0.70
CA LEU A 4 7.93 -5.86 -0.13
C LEU A 4 7.33 -6.97 0.73
N THR A 5 7.34 -8.22 0.25
CA THR A 5 6.80 -9.36 0.99
C THR A 5 7.44 -9.53 2.37
N ASN A 6 8.75 -9.32 2.48
CA ASN A 6 9.45 -9.43 3.76
C ASN A 6 9.10 -8.28 4.70
N ARG A 7 8.97 -7.06 4.18
CA ARG A 7 8.53 -5.89 4.97
C ARG A 7 7.09 -6.06 5.48
N LEU A 8 6.18 -6.56 4.61
CA LEU A 8 4.80 -6.86 5.02
C LEU A 8 4.74 -7.96 6.09
N ARG A 9 5.53 -9.03 5.95
CA ARG A 9 5.60 -10.09 6.96
C ARG A 9 6.14 -9.57 8.28
N ALA A 10 7.19 -8.75 8.25
CA ALA A 10 7.75 -8.12 9.45
C ALA A 10 6.73 -7.18 10.12
N ALA A 11 5.95 -6.42 9.35
CA ALA A 11 4.86 -5.61 9.88
C ALA A 11 3.76 -6.47 10.50
N ALA A 12 3.33 -7.54 9.80
CA ALA A 12 2.28 -8.44 10.25
C ALA A 12 2.67 -9.29 11.47
N SER A 13 3.95 -9.48 11.73
CA SER A 13 4.44 -10.26 12.89
C SER A 13 4.47 -9.46 14.20
N LYS A 14 4.23 -8.16 14.16
CA LYS A 14 4.18 -7.32 15.37
C LYS A 14 2.84 -7.51 16.07
N GLU A 15 2.87 -7.98 17.31
CA GLU A 15 1.66 -8.27 18.09
C GLU A 15 0.96 -7.01 18.62
N LYS A 16 1.71 -5.90 18.78
CA LYS A 16 1.20 -4.66 19.38
C LYS A 16 1.61 -3.43 18.58
N GLY A 17 0.72 -2.44 18.62
CA GLY A 17 0.93 -1.16 17.99
C GLY A 17 0.51 -1.11 16.53
N ALA A 18 0.96 -0.09 15.85
CA ALA A 18 0.72 0.13 14.44
C ALA A 18 2.02 0.12 13.65
N THR A 19 1.98 -0.42 12.44
CA THR A 19 3.02 -0.22 11.44
C THR A 19 2.37 0.43 10.21
N VAL A 20 2.88 1.59 9.84
CA VAL A 20 2.53 2.31 8.63
C VAL A 20 3.77 2.44 7.75
N PHE A 21 3.58 2.80 6.49
CA PHE A 21 4.69 2.95 5.56
C PHE A 21 4.87 4.42 5.21
N GLY A 22 6.11 4.86 5.08
CA GLY A 22 6.46 6.19 4.60
C GLY A 22 7.00 6.11 3.19
N TYR A 23 6.47 6.89 2.26
CA TYR A 23 6.92 6.96 0.87
C TYR A 23 7.25 8.40 0.50
N TYR A 24 8.40 8.62 -0.13
CA TYR A 24 8.85 9.95 -0.54
C TYR A 24 8.16 10.37 -1.84
N VAL A 25 7.55 11.58 -1.83
CA VAL A 25 6.95 12.21 -3.01
C VAL A 25 7.38 13.66 -3.11
N ASP A 26 7.28 14.24 -4.30
CA ASP A 26 7.62 15.65 -4.52
C ASP A 26 6.46 16.58 -4.13
N ASP A 27 5.19 16.10 -4.24
CA ASP A 27 3.97 16.88 -3.97
C ASP A 27 3.18 16.28 -2.78
N PRO A 28 3.67 16.43 -1.52
CA PRO A 28 3.11 15.75 -0.35
C PRO A 28 1.81 16.35 0.21
N GLU A 29 1.44 17.59 -0.16
CA GLU A 29 0.33 18.36 0.44
C GLU A 29 -1.06 17.72 0.26
N ARG A 30 -1.17 16.76 -0.64
CA ARG A 30 -2.45 16.06 -0.93
C ARG A 30 -2.68 14.83 -0.04
N PHE A 31 -1.72 14.49 0.82
CA PHE A 31 -1.67 13.23 1.56
C PHE A 31 -1.47 13.47 3.06
N GLY A 32 -1.69 12.43 3.85
CA GLY A 32 -1.19 12.38 5.21
C GLY A 32 0.34 12.30 5.19
N ILE A 33 1.02 13.22 5.85
CA ILE A 33 2.49 13.28 5.90
C ILE A 33 3.02 12.86 7.27
N VAL A 34 4.25 12.37 7.28
CA VAL A 34 4.99 12.04 8.51
C VAL A 34 6.33 12.77 8.52
N GLU A 35 6.62 13.43 9.65
CA GLU A 35 7.90 14.07 9.92
C GLU A 35 8.76 13.17 10.82
N PHE A 36 10.07 13.17 10.60
CA PHE A 36 11.03 12.36 11.36
C PHE A 36 12.06 13.25 12.06
N ASP A 37 12.51 12.81 13.22
CA ASP A 37 13.70 13.35 13.86
C ASP A 37 15.01 12.85 13.22
N GLY A 38 16.15 13.30 13.78
CA GLY A 38 17.47 12.91 13.31
C GLY A 38 17.78 11.41 13.40
N ASP A 39 17.07 10.69 14.28
CA ASP A 39 17.20 9.25 14.47
C ASP A 39 16.20 8.44 13.61
N GLY A 40 15.38 9.14 12.83
CA GLY A 40 14.40 8.51 11.94
C GLY A 40 13.10 8.08 12.63
N LYS A 41 12.84 8.56 13.85
CA LYS A 41 11.59 8.34 14.56
C LYS A 41 10.54 9.35 14.12
N ALA A 42 9.31 8.91 13.91
CA ALA A 42 8.18 9.79 13.63
C ALA A 42 7.89 10.72 14.81
N ILE A 43 7.86 12.03 14.56
CA ILE A 43 7.62 13.08 15.56
C ILE A 43 6.35 13.88 15.30
N SER A 44 5.87 13.93 14.06
CA SER A 44 4.57 14.51 13.76
C SER A 44 3.91 13.81 12.58
N ILE A 45 2.58 13.85 12.55
CA ILE A 45 1.76 13.39 11.43
C ILE A 45 0.69 14.44 11.19
N GLU A 46 0.49 14.86 9.96
CA GLU A 46 -0.50 15.87 9.57
C GLU A 46 -1.27 15.41 8.33
N GLU A 47 -2.60 15.56 8.34
CA GLU A 47 -3.45 15.25 7.18
C GLU A 47 -3.51 16.45 6.24
N LYS A 48 -3.07 16.28 5.00
CA LYS A 48 -3.14 17.26 3.90
C LYS A 48 -2.78 18.68 4.32
N PRO A 49 -1.59 18.90 4.92
CA PRO A 49 -1.21 20.21 5.43
C PRO A 49 -0.99 21.19 4.28
N ARG A 50 -1.37 22.45 4.51
CA ARG A 50 -1.10 23.53 3.54
C ARG A 50 0.40 23.79 3.35
N TYR A 51 1.20 23.55 4.39
CA TYR A 51 2.65 23.72 4.40
C TYR A 51 3.30 22.44 4.94
N PRO A 52 3.59 21.46 4.07
CA PRO A 52 4.17 20.20 4.48
C PRO A 52 5.54 20.37 5.14
N LYS A 53 5.76 19.73 6.28
CA LYS A 53 7.04 19.70 6.99
C LYS A 53 7.97 18.58 6.50
N SER A 54 7.45 17.68 5.70
CA SER A 54 8.16 16.52 5.18
C SER A 54 7.61 16.13 3.81
N ASN A 55 8.44 15.50 3.00
CA ASN A 55 8.04 14.87 1.73
C ASN A 55 7.66 13.39 1.88
N TYR A 56 7.68 12.87 3.11
CA TYR A 56 7.22 11.50 3.35
C TYR A 56 5.73 11.47 3.61
N ILE A 57 5.00 10.83 2.70
CA ILE A 57 3.57 10.55 2.84
C ILE A 57 3.33 9.19 3.48
N ILE A 58 2.14 8.97 4.02
CA ILE A 58 1.67 7.67 4.51
C ILE A 58 0.70 7.11 3.47
N PRO A 59 1.14 6.20 2.57
CA PRO A 59 0.25 5.55 1.63
C PRO A 59 -0.74 4.62 2.35
N GLY A 60 -1.82 4.23 1.67
CA GLY A 60 -2.92 3.43 2.23
C GLY A 60 -2.55 1.98 2.57
N LEU A 61 -1.47 1.78 3.31
CA LEU A 61 -0.97 0.47 3.74
C LEU A 61 -0.70 0.50 5.25
N TYR A 62 -1.55 -0.19 6.01
CA TYR A 62 -1.58 -0.12 7.46
C TYR A 62 -1.64 -1.52 8.07
N PHE A 63 -0.91 -1.72 9.17
CA PHE A 63 -1.01 -2.88 10.06
C PHE A 63 -1.29 -2.38 11.47
N TYR A 64 -2.40 -2.80 12.03
CA TYR A 64 -2.84 -2.40 13.37
C TYR A 64 -3.10 -3.62 14.25
N ASP A 65 -2.83 -3.49 15.53
CA ASP A 65 -3.37 -4.42 16.52
C ASP A 65 -4.86 -4.17 16.79
N ASN A 66 -5.49 -5.00 17.60
CA ASN A 66 -6.93 -4.92 17.88
C ASN A 66 -7.36 -3.61 18.59
N SER A 67 -6.44 -2.85 19.18
CA SER A 67 -6.78 -1.58 19.82
C SER A 67 -7.23 -0.50 18.83
N VAL A 68 -6.96 -0.70 17.54
CA VAL A 68 -7.47 0.17 16.46
C VAL A 68 -8.99 0.31 16.49
N MET A 69 -9.71 -0.73 16.87
CA MET A 69 -11.17 -0.69 16.92
C MET A 69 -11.68 0.26 18.01
N GLU A 70 -11.02 0.31 19.15
CA GLU A 70 -11.33 1.25 20.24
C GLU A 70 -10.95 2.68 19.86
N ILE A 71 -9.75 2.85 19.31
CA ILE A 71 -9.28 4.15 18.82
C ILE A 71 -10.27 4.72 17.79
N ALA A 72 -10.62 3.92 16.77
CA ALA A 72 -11.52 4.36 15.71
C ALA A 72 -12.90 4.75 16.21
N ARG A 73 -13.46 4.05 17.22
CA ARG A 73 -14.74 4.41 17.85
C ARG A 73 -14.68 5.74 18.60
N GLY A 74 -13.51 6.12 19.09
CA GLY A 74 -13.28 7.37 19.83
C GLY A 74 -13.00 8.58 18.94
N LEU A 75 -12.81 8.41 17.63
CA LEU A 75 -12.51 9.50 16.73
C LEU A 75 -13.66 10.49 16.60
N LYS A 76 -13.29 11.75 16.37
CA LYS A 76 -14.21 12.83 16.02
C LYS A 76 -13.93 13.31 14.62
N PRO A 77 -14.95 13.79 13.89
CA PRO A 77 -14.72 14.39 12.57
C PRO A 77 -13.71 15.53 12.64
N SER A 78 -12.82 15.56 11.66
CA SER A 78 -11.85 16.65 11.47
C SER A 78 -12.53 17.97 11.09
N ALA A 79 -11.77 19.04 10.93
CA ALA A 79 -12.27 20.31 10.39
C ALA A 79 -12.89 20.18 8.98
N ARG A 80 -12.58 19.08 8.27
CA ARG A 80 -13.15 18.70 6.96
C ARG A 80 -14.47 17.94 7.06
N GLY A 81 -14.90 17.60 8.29
CA GLY A 81 -16.11 16.80 8.54
C GLY A 81 -15.93 15.31 8.32
N GLU A 82 -14.71 14.82 8.17
CA GLU A 82 -14.37 13.41 7.90
C GLU A 82 -13.67 12.76 9.10
N LEU A 83 -13.88 11.45 9.30
CA LEU A 83 -13.06 10.66 10.21
C LEU A 83 -11.76 10.32 9.48
N GLU A 84 -10.64 10.78 10.00
CA GLU A 84 -9.35 10.63 9.32
C GLU A 84 -8.57 9.42 9.85
N ILE A 85 -8.03 8.61 8.94
CA ILE A 85 -7.12 7.52 9.32
C ILE A 85 -5.83 8.09 9.96
N THR A 86 -5.47 9.30 9.59
CA THR A 86 -4.34 10.04 10.16
C THR A 86 -4.49 10.22 11.67
N ASP A 87 -5.71 10.45 12.18
CA ASP A 87 -5.95 10.58 13.62
C ASP A 87 -5.72 9.26 14.38
N VAL A 88 -6.02 8.11 13.74
CA VAL A 88 -5.66 6.78 14.27
C VAL A 88 -4.15 6.68 14.42
N ASN A 89 -3.39 7.05 13.40
CA ASN A 89 -1.93 7.00 13.41
C ASN A 89 -1.34 7.94 14.46
N ILE A 90 -1.91 9.14 14.61
CA ILE A 90 -1.52 10.12 15.66
C ILE A 90 -1.73 9.53 17.05
N GLU A 91 -2.84 8.81 17.27
CA GLU A 91 -3.11 8.20 18.57
C GLU A 91 -2.09 7.09 18.91
N TYR A 92 -1.74 6.22 17.93
CA TYR A 92 -0.65 5.27 18.11
C TYR A 92 0.70 5.94 18.33
N MET A 93 0.98 7.05 17.67
CA MET A 93 2.21 7.82 17.87
C MET A 93 2.27 8.38 19.30
N LYS A 94 1.18 8.98 19.81
CA LYS A 94 1.08 9.50 21.19
C LYS A 94 1.33 8.39 22.24
N ARG A 95 0.86 7.17 21.97
CA ARG A 95 1.08 5.99 22.82
C ARG A 95 2.51 5.43 22.71
N GLY A 96 3.34 5.97 21.82
CA GLY A 96 4.67 5.42 21.53
C GLY A 96 4.65 4.05 20.85
N GLN A 97 3.56 3.73 20.17
CA GLN A 97 3.28 2.42 19.57
C GLN A 97 3.19 2.48 18.02
N LEU A 98 3.60 3.60 17.41
CA LEU A 98 3.67 3.74 15.96
C LEU A 98 5.06 3.39 15.45
N HIS A 99 5.11 2.50 14.47
CA HIS A 99 6.29 2.21 13.66
C HIS A 99 6.07 2.72 12.24
N VAL A 100 7.05 3.44 11.69
CA VAL A 100 7.02 3.87 10.30
C VAL A 100 8.13 3.17 9.54
N GLU A 101 7.75 2.35 8.58
CA GLU A 101 8.67 1.65 7.68
C GLU A 101 8.85 2.49 6.41
N LYS A 102 10.06 3.01 6.16
CA LYS A 102 10.34 3.80 4.95
C LYS A 102 10.49 2.88 3.76
N LEU A 103 9.70 3.12 2.72
CA LEU A 103 9.84 2.46 1.43
C LEU A 103 10.95 3.15 0.62
N ASP A 104 11.85 2.35 0.07
CA ASP A 104 12.95 2.83 -0.77
C ASP A 104 12.46 3.29 -2.15
N ARG A 105 13.31 3.96 -2.91
CA ARG A 105 12.99 4.46 -4.26
C ARG A 105 12.69 3.37 -5.29
N ASP A 106 13.01 2.11 -4.98
CA ASP A 106 12.70 0.94 -5.83
C ASP A 106 11.21 0.58 -5.81
N PHE A 107 10.46 1.13 -4.87
CA PHE A 107 9.01 0.95 -4.81
C PHE A 107 8.33 1.96 -5.72
N VAL A 108 7.37 1.48 -6.47
CA VAL A 108 6.45 2.34 -7.23
C VAL A 108 5.13 2.37 -6.48
N TRP A 109 4.77 3.54 -5.99
CA TRP A 109 3.46 3.83 -5.45
C TRP A 109 2.77 4.84 -6.37
N LEU A 110 1.54 4.58 -6.72
CA LEU A 110 0.74 5.40 -7.61
C LEU A 110 -0.60 5.68 -6.95
N ASP A 111 -0.96 6.95 -6.86
CA ASP A 111 -2.31 7.37 -6.48
C ASP A 111 -3.22 7.30 -7.72
N ALA A 112 -4.41 6.73 -7.60
CA ALA A 112 -5.40 6.64 -8.67
C ALA A 112 -6.62 7.54 -8.39
N GLY A 113 -6.46 8.57 -7.56
CA GLY A 113 -7.54 9.44 -7.10
C GLY A 113 -8.02 10.48 -8.13
N THR A 114 -7.31 10.67 -9.24
CA THR A 114 -7.71 11.55 -10.35
C THR A 114 -7.68 10.80 -11.67
N ALA A 115 -8.38 11.32 -12.68
CA ALA A 115 -8.38 10.72 -14.03
C ALA A 115 -6.96 10.66 -14.62
N ASP A 116 -6.17 11.71 -14.43
CA ASP A 116 -4.79 11.77 -14.94
C ASP A 116 -3.90 10.74 -14.25
N ASN A 117 -3.95 10.64 -12.92
CA ASN A 117 -3.19 9.66 -12.15
C ASN A 117 -3.61 8.22 -12.47
N LEU A 118 -4.90 7.98 -12.72
CA LEU A 118 -5.40 6.67 -13.14
C LEU A 118 -4.83 6.28 -14.51
N LEU A 119 -4.80 7.23 -15.45
CA LEU A 119 -4.21 7.02 -16.77
C LEU A 119 -2.71 6.73 -16.68
N GLU A 120 -1.97 7.50 -15.89
CA GLU A 120 -0.55 7.28 -15.65
C GLU A 120 -0.29 5.90 -15.02
N SER A 121 -1.09 5.53 -14.01
CA SER A 121 -1.00 4.21 -13.37
C SER A 121 -1.20 3.07 -14.39
N ALA A 122 -2.19 3.21 -15.29
CA ALA A 122 -2.45 2.24 -16.34
C ALA A 122 -1.28 2.14 -17.34
N GLN A 123 -0.65 3.26 -17.68
CA GLN A 123 0.54 3.28 -18.56
C GLN A 123 1.75 2.60 -17.89
N VAL A 124 1.97 2.82 -16.59
CA VAL A 124 3.04 2.15 -15.85
C VAL A 124 2.80 0.64 -15.79
N VAL A 125 1.56 0.21 -15.48
CA VAL A 125 1.19 -1.21 -15.47
C VAL A 125 1.47 -1.84 -16.84
N ARG A 126 1.00 -1.21 -17.91
CA ARG A 126 1.22 -1.69 -19.28
C ARG A 126 2.70 -1.84 -19.59
N ARG A 127 3.50 -0.79 -19.34
CA ARG A 127 4.94 -0.81 -19.60
C ARG A 127 5.63 -1.96 -18.88
N VAL A 128 5.36 -2.13 -17.58
CA VAL A 128 5.97 -3.22 -16.79
C VAL A 128 5.55 -4.60 -17.33
N GLN A 129 4.30 -4.77 -17.74
CA GLN A 129 3.83 -6.03 -18.34
C GLN A 129 4.49 -6.30 -19.69
N ASP A 130 4.63 -5.26 -20.54
CA ASP A 130 5.30 -5.37 -21.84
C ASP A 130 6.79 -5.71 -21.69
N GLU A 131 7.50 -5.10 -20.73
CA GLU A 131 8.93 -5.31 -20.46
C GLU A 131 9.21 -6.69 -19.82
N THR A 132 8.32 -7.16 -18.96
CA THR A 132 8.56 -8.40 -18.20
C THR A 132 7.87 -9.64 -18.78
N GLY A 133 6.90 -9.43 -19.68
CA GLY A 133 6.03 -10.51 -20.16
C GLY A 133 5.10 -11.10 -19.09
N ARG A 134 4.97 -10.44 -17.93
CA ARG A 134 4.19 -10.93 -16.79
C ARG A 134 3.05 -9.97 -16.45
N TYR A 135 1.88 -10.52 -16.16
CA TYR A 135 0.77 -9.71 -15.67
C TYR A 135 1.01 -9.26 -14.23
N ILE A 136 0.75 -7.99 -13.95
CA ILE A 136 0.74 -7.47 -12.57
C ILE A 136 -0.53 -7.94 -11.89
N ALA A 137 -0.37 -8.46 -10.66
CA ALA A 137 -1.48 -8.89 -9.79
C ALA A 137 -2.40 -9.93 -10.46
N CYS A 138 -1.84 -10.89 -11.20
CA CYS A 138 -2.58 -12.03 -11.75
C CYS A 138 -2.99 -12.98 -10.61
N PRO A 139 -4.28 -13.04 -10.22
CA PRO A 139 -4.72 -13.85 -9.08
C PRO A 139 -4.46 -15.34 -9.26
N GLU A 140 -4.65 -15.86 -10.47
CA GLU A 140 -4.47 -17.28 -10.80
C GLU A 140 -2.99 -17.68 -10.73
N GLU A 141 -2.08 -16.85 -11.26
CA GLU A 141 -0.64 -17.08 -11.14
C GLU A 141 -0.22 -17.10 -9.67
N ILE A 142 -0.69 -16.13 -8.89
CA ILE A 142 -0.38 -16.03 -7.45
C ILE A 142 -0.93 -17.24 -6.70
N ALA A 143 -2.17 -17.63 -6.96
CA ALA A 143 -2.82 -18.76 -6.31
C ALA A 143 -2.13 -20.09 -6.67
N TYR A 144 -1.74 -20.26 -7.92
CA TYR A 144 -0.98 -21.44 -8.38
C TYR A 144 0.42 -21.49 -7.73
N ALA A 145 1.16 -20.38 -7.77
CA ALA A 145 2.50 -20.29 -7.17
C ALA A 145 2.49 -20.52 -5.65
N ARG A 146 1.37 -20.21 -4.98
CA ARG A 146 1.16 -20.43 -3.55
C ARG A 146 0.58 -21.81 -3.20
N GLY A 147 0.25 -22.62 -4.21
CA GLY A 147 -0.37 -23.92 -3.99
C GLY A 147 -1.84 -23.87 -3.56
N TYR A 148 -2.51 -22.71 -3.70
CA TYR A 148 -3.93 -22.56 -3.38
C TYR A 148 -4.84 -23.20 -4.42
N ILE A 149 -4.38 -23.29 -5.67
CA ILE A 149 -5.03 -24.00 -6.75
C ILE A 149 -4.07 -24.99 -7.40
N SER A 150 -4.62 -26.07 -7.97
CA SER A 150 -3.87 -27.04 -8.74
C SER A 150 -3.59 -26.54 -10.17
N ARG A 151 -2.61 -27.16 -10.86
CA ARG A 151 -2.40 -26.91 -12.28
C ARG A 151 -3.66 -27.18 -13.12
N GLN A 152 -4.41 -28.23 -12.77
CA GLN A 152 -5.65 -28.55 -13.47
C GLN A 152 -6.69 -27.41 -13.33
N THR A 153 -6.80 -26.81 -12.15
CA THR A 153 -7.69 -25.65 -11.92
C THR A 153 -7.22 -24.45 -12.72
N LEU A 154 -5.91 -24.16 -12.73
CA LEU A 154 -5.33 -23.09 -13.53
C LEU A 154 -5.65 -23.24 -15.03
N LEU A 155 -5.43 -24.44 -15.60
CA LEU A 155 -5.70 -24.71 -17.00
C LEU A 155 -7.19 -24.63 -17.35
N ARG A 156 -8.08 -24.98 -16.43
CA ARG A 156 -9.52 -24.78 -16.61
C ARG A 156 -9.87 -23.29 -16.71
N HIS A 157 -9.30 -22.44 -15.85
CA HIS A 157 -9.50 -20.98 -15.96
C HIS A 157 -8.92 -20.42 -17.26
N ALA A 158 -7.76 -20.93 -17.69
CA ALA A 158 -7.19 -20.57 -18.98
C ALA A 158 -8.14 -20.91 -20.15
N GLU A 159 -8.73 -22.12 -20.14
CA GLU A 159 -9.70 -22.57 -21.15
C GLU A 159 -10.97 -21.71 -21.18
N GLU A 160 -11.52 -21.37 -20.02
CA GLU A 160 -12.68 -20.45 -19.88
C GLU A 160 -12.40 -19.07 -20.50
N LEU A 161 -11.14 -18.63 -20.51
CA LEU A 161 -10.66 -17.35 -21.00
C LEU A 161 -9.87 -17.45 -22.32
N ASN A 162 -9.90 -18.55 -23.03
CA ASN A 162 -9.04 -18.89 -24.16
C ASN A 162 -9.07 -17.89 -25.35
N LYS A 163 -10.16 -17.10 -25.47
CA LYS A 163 -10.31 -16.04 -26.48
C LYS A 163 -9.60 -14.74 -26.10
N THR A 164 -8.99 -14.66 -24.92
CA THR A 164 -8.32 -13.45 -24.43
C THR A 164 -6.81 -13.62 -24.37
N LEU A 165 -6.08 -12.50 -24.35
CA LEU A 165 -4.63 -12.52 -24.10
C LEU A 165 -4.30 -13.05 -22.69
N TYR A 166 -5.17 -12.76 -21.74
CA TYR A 166 -5.03 -13.22 -20.36
C TYR A 166 -5.14 -14.74 -20.25
N GLY A 167 -6.14 -15.35 -20.88
CA GLY A 167 -6.26 -16.83 -20.90
C GLY A 167 -5.05 -17.51 -21.53
N ARG A 168 -4.52 -16.98 -22.65
CA ARG A 168 -3.28 -17.49 -23.25
C ARG A 168 -2.06 -17.35 -22.33
N TYR A 169 -2.00 -16.28 -21.56
CA TYR A 169 -0.95 -16.12 -20.54
C TYR A 169 -1.04 -17.21 -19.48
N LEU A 170 -2.25 -17.52 -18.97
CA LEU A 170 -2.45 -18.58 -17.97
C LEU A 170 -2.05 -19.98 -18.48
N GLU A 171 -2.24 -20.25 -19.76
CA GLU A 171 -1.80 -21.53 -20.39
C GLU A 171 -0.28 -21.69 -20.34
N CYS A 172 0.46 -20.59 -20.40
CA CYS A 172 1.94 -20.58 -20.43
C CYS A 172 2.58 -20.69 -19.03
N LEU A 173 1.79 -20.64 -17.94
CA LEU A 173 2.27 -20.80 -16.57
C LEU A 173 2.39 -22.27 -16.20
#